data_b6b49ddc49e62c9c7ec2d5b1e7709561
#
_entry.id   b6b49ddc49e62c9c7ec2d5b1e7709561
#
_cell.length_a   1.000
_cell.length_b   1.000
_cell.length_c   1.000
_cell.angle_alpha   90.00
_cell.angle_beta   90.00
_cell.angle_gamma   90.00
#
_symmetry.space_group_name_H-M   'P 1'
#
loop_
_entity.id
_entity.type
_entity.pdbx_description
1 polymer ?
#
loop_
_entity_poly.entity_id
_entity_poly.type
_entity_poly.pdbx_seq_one_letter_code
_entity_poly.pdbx_strand_id
1 'polypeptide(L)'
;MSFRINEISILIYRIFLVYINYTFCRLLFVYFNNDLLQIDNFLQLTKLLYHGIRFDSMSIVYLNSIFILLSIIPFKINTSKIYQDVLIWIYFIFNGIGMLLNFIDFEYYRFNLNRLMSSFLEAIESEPNKSELILHYIFDYYHILIIYLTFLFVWIFLYKMVKLKDQLSFRNKNYYLSSLFICLFTAVFCVMGARGGDLKKSTRPITIIDAMDNVNNPQHADIILNTPFTILKTLFKKPFKLINKFNNDEILNELNTIKQYNRVLKDPSPNVIIFILESMGREYWGSMNKERKIKDFKGFTPFLDSLAEHSLVFSNAFATSRKSIHAMPSILAGIPSFEISYTSTPYSKQKIESIVSIANSMDYNTSFFHGASNGSMGFLGFSNTL
;
A
#
# COMPACT_ATOMS: atom_id res chain seq x y z
N MET A 1 17.69 1.02 37.32
CA MET A 1 17.69 1.58 35.98
C MET A 1 18.34 0.63 34.97
N SER A 2 19.51 0.05 35.25
CA SER A 2 20.22 -0.90 34.34
C SER A 2 19.41 -2.12 33.89
N PHE A 3 18.55 -2.66 34.75
CA PHE A 3 17.74 -3.84 34.43
C PHE A 3 16.67 -3.58 33.35
N ARG A 4 15.93 -2.46 33.45
CA ARG A 4 14.91 -2.11 32.47
C ARG A 4 15.54 -1.79 31.11
N ILE A 5 16.70 -1.19 31.10
CA ILE A 5 17.49 -0.94 29.87
C ILE A 5 17.83 -2.26 29.18
N ASN A 6 18.20 -3.30 29.94
CA ASN A 6 18.51 -4.62 29.38
C ASN A 6 17.28 -5.29 28.72
N GLU A 7 16.09 -5.22 29.36
CA GLU A 7 14.84 -5.72 28.76
C GLU A 7 14.55 -5.03 27.43
N ILE A 8 14.69 -3.70 27.37
CA ILE A 8 14.45 -2.91 26.15
C ILE A 8 15.51 -3.19 25.08
N SER A 9 16.78 -3.32 25.45
CA SER A 9 17.85 -3.61 24.49
C SER A 9 17.63 -4.98 23.83
N ILE A 10 17.15 -5.97 24.58
CA ILE A 10 16.80 -7.28 24.04
C ILE A 10 15.58 -7.20 23.11
N LEU A 11 14.55 -6.43 23.45
CA LEU A 11 13.41 -6.20 22.58
C LEU A 11 13.85 -5.52 21.27
N ILE A 12 14.67 -4.46 21.35
CA ILE A 12 15.21 -3.76 20.19
C ILE A 12 16.02 -4.72 19.32
N TYR A 13 16.90 -5.52 19.91
CA TYR A 13 17.67 -6.54 19.18
C TYR A 13 16.76 -7.52 18.43
N ARG A 14 15.73 -8.06 19.09
CA ARG A 14 14.78 -8.99 18.48
C ARG A 14 14.00 -8.36 17.33
N ILE A 15 13.53 -7.12 17.49
CA ILE A 15 12.86 -6.39 16.40
C ILE A 15 13.84 -6.05 15.26
N PHE A 16 15.09 -5.69 15.58
CA PHE A 16 16.13 -5.44 14.58
C PHE A 16 16.44 -6.68 13.75
N LEU A 17 16.45 -7.88 14.35
CA LEU A 17 16.54 -9.14 13.61
C LEU A 17 15.40 -9.29 12.58
N VAL A 18 14.18 -8.86 12.90
CA VAL A 18 13.07 -8.90 11.94
C VAL A 18 13.35 -7.96 10.76
N TYR A 19 13.85 -6.75 10.99
CA TYR A 19 14.23 -5.84 9.89
C TYR A 19 15.32 -6.43 8.99
N ILE A 20 16.33 -7.06 9.56
CA ILE A 20 17.37 -7.75 8.79
C ILE A 20 16.74 -8.84 7.92
N ASN A 21 15.82 -9.61 8.47
CA ASN A 21 15.14 -10.69 7.77
C ASN A 21 14.29 -10.17 6.60
N TYR A 22 13.55 -9.07 6.78
CA TYR A 22 12.78 -8.45 5.70
C TYR A 22 13.70 -7.92 4.58
N THR A 23 14.81 -7.30 4.95
CA THR A 23 15.81 -6.84 3.98
C THR A 23 16.40 -8.01 3.19
N PHE A 24 16.70 -9.12 3.87
CA PHE A 24 17.23 -10.33 3.23
C PHE A 24 16.17 -10.97 2.31
N CYS A 25 14.90 -11.09 2.73
CA CYS A 25 13.83 -11.56 1.86
C CYS A 25 13.70 -10.68 0.61
N ARG A 26 13.85 -9.36 0.75
CA ARG A 26 13.81 -8.42 -0.38
C ARG A 26 14.98 -8.64 -1.35
N LEU A 27 16.17 -8.90 -0.84
CA LEU A 27 17.33 -9.25 -1.68
C LEU A 27 17.11 -10.58 -2.40
N LEU A 28 16.57 -11.59 -1.73
CA LEU A 28 16.24 -12.86 -2.38
C LEU A 28 15.13 -12.67 -3.43
N PHE A 29 14.11 -11.87 -3.15
CA PHE A 29 13.06 -11.55 -4.12
C PHE A 29 13.64 -10.95 -5.40
N VAL A 30 14.58 -10.00 -5.26
CA VAL A 30 15.28 -9.42 -6.39
C VAL A 30 16.13 -10.48 -7.11
N TYR A 31 16.83 -11.33 -6.38
CA TYR A 31 17.64 -12.39 -6.96
C TYR A 31 16.83 -13.38 -7.80
N PHE A 32 15.70 -13.85 -7.28
CA PHE A 32 14.83 -14.80 -7.97
C PHE A 32 14.07 -14.19 -9.16
N ASN A 33 13.88 -12.88 -9.18
CA ASN A 33 13.08 -12.17 -10.18
C ASN A 33 13.90 -11.11 -10.97
N ASN A 34 15.21 -11.23 -11.00
CA ASN A 34 16.10 -10.25 -11.62
C ASN A 34 15.82 -10.01 -13.11
N ASP A 35 15.45 -11.06 -13.83
CA ASP A 35 15.05 -11.03 -15.25
C ASP A 35 13.80 -10.16 -15.50
N LEU A 36 12.89 -10.08 -14.54
CA LEU A 36 11.66 -9.31 -14.62
C LEU A 36 11.84 -7.88 -14.10
N LEU A 37 12.66 -7.69 -13.06
CA LEU A 37 12.79 -6.43 -12.35
C LEU A 37 13.79 -5.46 -12.97
N GLN A 38 14.75 -5.95 -13.74
CA GLN A 38 15.73 -5.17 -14.52
C GLN A 38 16.35 -3.99 -13.75
N ILE A 39 17.11 -4.32 -12.70
CA ILE A 39 17.80 -3.30 -11.88
C ILE A 39 19.08 -2.84 -12.58
N ASP A 40 19.19 -1.54 -12.86
CA ASP A 40 20.29 -0.98 -13.62
C ASP A 40 21.63 -1.00 -12.88
N ASN A 41 21.60 -0.73 -11.56
CA ASN A 41 22.82 -0.61 -10.78
C ASN A 41 22.59 -0.80 -9.27
N PHE A 42 23.68 -1.00 -8.54
CA PHE A 42 23.67 -1.19 -7.09
C PHE A 42 23.12 0.02 -6.31
N LEU A 43 23.34 1.24 -6.80
CA LEU A 43 22.82 2.46 -6.16
C LEU A 43 21.29 2.52 -6.21
N GLN A 44 20.71 2.10 -7.33
CA GLN A 44 19.25 1.99 -7.46
C GLN A 44 18.71 0.96 -6.46
N LEU A 45 19.31 -0.22 -6.38
CA LEU A 45 18.93 -1.24 -5.41
C LEU A 45 18.94 -0.70 -3.98
N THR A 46 20.01 -0.03 -3.56
CA THR A 46 20.12 0.52 -2.20
C THR A 46 19.04 1.58 -1.91
N LYS A 47 18.67 2.41 -2.88
CA LYS A 47 17.55 3.35 -2.74
C LYS A 47 16.22 2.62 -2.54
N LEU A 48 15.96 1.57 -3.33
CA LEU A 48 14.75 0.77 -3.20
C LEU A 48 14.68 0.05 -1.85
N LEU A 49 15.79 -0.50 -1.37
CA LEU A 49 15.89 -1.09 -0.02
C LEU A 49 15.59 -0.06 1.07
N TYR A 50 16.14 1.15 0.96
CA TYR A 50 15.89 2.24 1.92
C TYR A 50 14.41 2.61 1.98
N HIS A 51 13.77 2.82 0.82
CA HIS A 51 12.33 3.11 0.78
C HIS A 51 11.47 1.95 1.29
N GLY A 52 11.95 0.71 1.15
CA GLY A 52 11.30 -0.49 1.67
C GLY A 52 11.16 -0.51 3.20
N ILE A 53 12.09 0.09 3.95
CA ILE A 53 12.07 0.11 5.42
C ILE A 53 10.74 0.68 5.97
N ARG A 54 10.16 1.65 5.29
CA ARG A 54 8.88 2.25 5.66
C ARG A 54 7.74 1.24 5.65
N PHE A 55 7.70 0.38 4.64
CA PHE A 55 6.70 -0.68 4.48
C PHE A 55 6.97 -1.85 5.43
N ASP A 56 8.25 -2.17 5.65
CA ASP A 56 8.64 -3.17 6.64
C ASP A 56 8.22 -2.76 8.05
N SER A 57 8.41 -1.48 8.41
CA SER A 57 8.02 -0.95 9.72
C SER A 57 6.54 -1.19 10.02
N MET A 58 5.67 -0.98 9.02
CA MET A 58 4.24 -1.26 9.18
C MET A 58 3.99 -2.75 9.44
N SER A 59 4.51 -3.63 8.57
CA SER A 59 4.33 -5.08 8.71
C SER A 59 4.87 -5.59 10.05
N ILE A 60 6.07 -5.15 10.42
CA ILE A 60 6.73 -5.55 11.66
C ILE A 60 5.90 -5.12 12.88
N VAL A 61 5.39 -3.90 12.91
CA VAL A 61 4.56 -3.42 14.02
C VAL A 61 3.27 -4.23 14.11
N TYR A 62 2.58 -4.50 13.01
CA TYR A 62 1.34 -5.28 13.03
C TYR A 62 1.59 -6.72 13.49
N LEU A 63 2.56 -7.42 12.90
CA LEU A 63 2.85 -8.82 13.24
C LEU A 63 3.44 -8.98 14.64
N ASN A 64 4.16 -7.98 15.14
CA ASN A 64 4.80 -8.03 16.44
C ASN A 64 4.07 -7.24 17.53
N SER A 65 2.87 -6.71 17.28
CA SER A 65 2.13 -5.89 18.24
C SER A 65 1.94 -6.60 19.59
N ILE A 66 1.51 -7.85 19.58
CA ILE A 66 1.31 -8.67 20.78
C ILE A 66 2.66 -8.95 21.47
N PHE A 67 3.67 -9.34 20.69
CA PHE A 67 5.02 -9.59 21.20
C PHE A 67 5.65 -8.36 21.86
N ILE A 68 5.55 -7.19 21.22
CA ILE A 68 6.04 -5.91 21.75
C ILE A 68 5.29 -5.57 23.03
N LEU A 69 3.95 -5.62 23.02
CA LEU A 69 3.12 -5.31 24.17
C LEU A 69 3.51 -6.17 25.37
N LEU A 70 3.55 -7.48 25.21
CA LEU A 70 3.90 -8.42 26.27
C LEU A 70 5.36 -8.23 26.75
N SER A 71 6.28 -7.84 25.86
CA SER A 71 7.68 -7.60 26.23
C SER A 71 7.88 -6.31 27.05
N ILE A 72 7.04 -5.28 26.88
CA ILE A 72 7.21 -4.00 27.56
C ILE A 72 6.40 -3.88 28.87
N ILE A 73 5.32 -4.62 29.04
CA ILE A 73 4.52 -4.58 30.27
C ILE A 73 5.37 -5.12 31.44
N PRO A 74 5.43 -4.40 32.57
CA PRO A 74 6.30 -4.74 33.70
C PRO A 74 5.69 -5.82 34.59
N PHE A 75 5.32 -6.98 34.05
CA PHE A 75 4.85 -8.11 34.84
C PHE A 75 5.98 -8.71 35.67
N LYS A 76 5.66 -9.18 36.88
CA LYS A 76 6.64 -9.87 37.74
C LYS A 76 7.18 -11.15 37.11
N ILE A 77 6.39 -11.80 36.25
CA ILE A 77 6.70 -13.08 35.62
C ILE A 77 7.44 -12.95 34.28
N ASN A 78 7.62 -11.73 33.72
CA ASN A 78 8.16 -11.56 32.36
C ASN A 78 9.60 -12.06 32.17
N THR A 79 10.35 -12.27 33.25
CA THR A 79 11.68 -12.88 33.20
C THR A 79 11.66 -14.40 33.43
N SER A 80 10.51 -14.96 33.80
CA SER A 80 10.40 -16.40 34.02
C SER A 80 10.60 -17.17 32.70
N LYS A 81 11.15 -18.37 32.79
CA LYS A 81 11.40 -19.23 31.62
C LYS A 81 10.12 -19.48 30.80
N ILE A 82 9.03 -19.83 31.49
CA ILE A 82 7.74 -20.12 30.84
C ILE A 82 7.25 -18.90 30.04
N TYR A 83 7.32 -17.70 30.63
CA TYR A 83 6.90 -16.48 29.94
C TYR A 83 7.76 -16.20 28.70
N GLN A 84 9.08 -16.36 28.83
CA GLN A 84 9.99 -16.17 27.68
C GLN A 84 9.78 -17.23 26.60
N ASP A 85 9.46 -18.46 26.95
CA ASP A 85 9.12 -19.53 25.98
C ASP A 85 7.83 -19.19 25.24
N VAL A 86 6.80 -18.66 25.91
CA VAL A 86 5.56 -18.16 25.26
C VAL A 86 5.88 -17.00 24.31
N LEU A 87 6.73 -16.06 24.71
CA LEU A 87 7.16 -14.97 23.83
C LEU A 87 7.91 -15.46 22.60
N ILE A 88 8.75 -16.48 22.72
CA ILE A 88 9.42 -17.13 21.59
C ILE A 88 8.39 -17.69 20.61
N TRP A 89 7.39 -18.43 21.08
CA TRP A 89 6.35 -18.98 20.23
C TRP A 89 5.56 -17.87 19.49
N ILE A 90 5.12 -16.84 20.20
CA ILE A 90 4.41 -15.70 19.62
C ILE A 90 5.28 -15.05 18.52
N TYR A 91 6.55 -14.79 18.84
CA TYR A 91 7.48 -14.16 17.90
C TYR A 91 7.67 -15.00 16.63
N PHE A 92 7.95 -16.29 16.75
CA PHE A 92 8.25 -17.13 15.58
C PHE A 92 6.99 -17.55 14.80
N ILE A 93 5.83 -17.69 15.43
CA ILE A 93 4.58 -17.97 14.71
C ILE A 93 4.26 -16.81 13.76
N PHE A 94 4.15 -15.60 14.28
CA PHE A 94 3.74 -14.46 13.43
C PHE A 94 4.81 -14.06 12.41
N ASN A 95 6.06 -13.98 12.81
CA ASN A 95 7.13 -13.62 11.89
C ASN A 95 7.49 -14.75 10.94
N GLY A 96 7.43 -16.01 11.38
CA GLY A 96 7.65 -17.18 10.52
C GLY A 96 6.61 -17.28 9.41
N ILE A 97 5.33 -17.09 9.73
CA ILE A 97 4.26 -17.01 8.72
C ILE A 97 4.52 -15.83 7.75
N GLY A 98 4.79 -14.63 8.28
CA GLY A 98 5.08 -13.47 7.44
C GLY A 98 6.26 -13.70 6.51
N MET A 99 7.28 -14.41 6.98
CA MET A 99 8.44 -14.77 6.17
C MET A 99 8.12 -15.84 5.14
N LEU A 100 7.39 -16.89 5.52
CA LEU A 100 6.93 -17.92 4.58
C LEU A 100 6.17 -17.31 3.41
N LEU A 101 5.30 -16.35 3.68
CA LEU A 101 4.56 -15.62 2.64
C LEU A 101 5.48 -14.85 1.68
N ASN A 102 6.57 -14.23 2.17
CA ASN A 102 7.57 -13.63 1.29
C ASN A 102 8.30 -14.68 0.43
N PHE A 103 8.56 -15.88 0.95
CA PHE A 103 9.21 -16.95 0.18
C PHE A 103 8.28 -17.52 -0.90
N ILE A 104 7.00 -17.74 -0.60
CA ILE A 104 5.99 -18.15 -1.60
C ILE A 104 5.92 -17.11 -2.72
N ASP A 105 6.05 -15.84 -2.39
CA ASP A 105 5.91 -14.73 -3.32
C ASP A 105 7.08 -14.65 -4.34
N PHE A 106 8.22 -15.31 -4.07
CA PHE A 106 9.34 -15.33 -5.04
C PHE A 106 8.93 -16.00 -6.35
N GLU A 107 8.17 -17.09 -6.28
CA GLU A 107 7.66 -17.78 -7.46
C GLU A 107 6.31 -17.23 -7.92
N TYR A 108 5.40 -16.89 -6.98
CA TYR A 108 4.11 -16.32 -7.32
C TYR A 108 4.24 -15.08 -8.20
N TYR A 109 5.23 -14.22 -7.94
CA TYR A 109 5.48 -13.01 -8.69
C TYR A 109 5.80 -13.28 -10.17
N ARG A 110 6.47 -14.38 -10.49
CA ARG A 110 6.83 -14.74 -11.87
C ARG A 110 5.60 -14.98 -12.75
N PHE A 111 4.51 -15.43 -12.15
CA PHE A 111 3.25 -15.70 -12.87
C PHE A 111 2.32 -14.50 -12.91
N ASN A 112 2.29 -13.72 -11.85
CA ASN A 112 1.27 -12.68 -11.66
C ASN A 112 1.79 -11.25 -11.84
N LEU A 113 3.12 -11.04 -11.88
CA LEU A 113 3.79 -9.73 -11.97
C LEU A 113 3.30 -8.73 -10.91
N ASN A 114 2.81 -9.22 -9.80
CA ASN A 114 2.34 -8.48 -8.64
C ASN A 114 2.68 -9.25 -7.37
N ARG A 115 2.96 -8.50 -6.28
CA ARG A 115 3.10 -9.09 -4.96
C ARG A 115 1.84 -9.83 -4.55
N LEU A 116 2.03 -10.95 -3.84
CA LEU A 116 0.96 -11.76 -3.30
C LEU A 116 0.04 -10.92 -2.38
N MET A 117 -1.26 -11.05 -2.56
CA MET A 117 -2.32 -10.31 -1.88
C MET A 117 -3.31 -11.28 -1.23
N SER A 118 -4.27 -10.76 -0.45
CA SER A 118 -5.29 -11.60 0.21
C SER A 118 -6.15 -12.40 -0.77
N SER A 119 -6.33 -11.93 -1.99
CA SER A 119 -7.05 -12.65 -3.04
C SER A 119 -6.45 -14.02 -3.37
N PHE A 120 -5.15 -14.21 -3.16
CA PHE A 120 -4.49 -15.50 -3.29
C PHE A 120 -5.00 -16.50 -2.24
N LEU A 121 -5.19 -16.05 -0.99
CA LEU A 121 -5.71 -16.90 0.08
C LEU A 121 -7.16 -17.31 -0.21
N GLU A 122 -7.98 -16.36 -0.71
CA GLU A 122 -9.34 -16.62 -1.13
C GLU A 122 -9.40 -17.61 -2.33
N ALA A 123 -8.46 -17.49 -3.29
CA ALA A 123 -8.35 -18.41 -4.41
C ALA A 123 -8.02 -19.84 -3.95
N ILE A 124 -7.02 -20.00 -3.07
CA ILE A 124 -6.69 -21.33 -2.51
C ILE A 124 -7.87 -21.92 -1.72
N GLU A 125 -8.58 -21.09 -0.94
CA GLU A 125 -9.72 -21.57 -0.15
C GLU A 125 -10.86 -22.07 -1.04
N SER A 126 -11.06 -21.47 -2.19
CA SER A 126 -12.11 -21.84 -3.16
C SER A 126 -11.77 -23.05 -4.03
N GLU A 127 -10.51 -23.49 -4.05
CA GLU A 127 -10.08 -24.65 -4.86
C GLU A 127 -10.58 -26.00 -4.27
N PRO A 128 -11.28 -26.83 -5.05
CA PRO A 128 -11.78 -28.12 -4.58
C PRO A 128 -10.67 -29.09 -4.13
N ASN A 129 -9.53 -29.10 -4.83
CA ASN A 129 -8.40 -29.99 -4.62
C ASN A 129 -7.21 -29.28 -3.94
N LYS A 130 -7.47 -28.33 -3.05
CA LYS A 130 -6.44 -27.48 -2.42
C LYS A 130 -5.30 -28.26 -1.78
N SER A 131 -5.58 -29.38 -1.15
CA SER A 131 -4.54 -30.19 -0.47
C SER A 131 -3.56 -30.80 -1.47
N GLU A 132 -4.05 -31.32 -2.59
CA GLU A 132 -3.24 -31.88 -3.67
C GLU A 132 -2.42 -30.78 -4.35
N LEU A 133 -3.04 -29.62 -4.63
CA LEU A 133 -2.39 -28.46 -5.22
C LEU A 133 -1.24 -27.96 -4.32
N ILE A 134 -1.45 -27.82 -3.02
CA ILE A 134 -0.40 -27.41 -2.08
C ILE A 134 0.76 -28.43 -2.06
N LEU A 135 0.46 -29.72 -2.07
CA LEU A 135 1.50 -30.75 -2.12
C LEU A 135 2.31 -30.67 -3.42
N HIS A 136 1.67 -30.50 -4.58
CA HIS A 136 2.37 -30.26 -5.84
C HIS A 136 3.31 -29.06 -5.77
N TYR A 137 2.85 -27.92 -5.27
CA TYR A 137 3.71 -26.75 -5.10
C TYR A 137 4.88 -26.98 -4.15
N ILE A 138 4.71 -27.75 -3.07
CA ILE A 138 5.81 -28.10 -2.16
C ILE A 138 6.87 -28.94 -2.88
N PHE A 139 6.46 -29.89 -3.73
CA PHE A 139 7.38 -30.72 -4.49
C PHE A 139 8.05 -29.95 -5.64
N ASP A 140 7.34 -29.12 -6.35
CA ASP A 140 7.89 -28.34 -7.45
C ASP A 140 8.88 -27.27 -6.98
N TYR A 141 8.59 -26.63 -5.84
CA TYR A 141 9.38 -25.54 -5.29
C TYR A 141 10.13 -25.92 -4.01
N TYR A 142 10.51 -27.20 -3.86
CA TYR A 142 11.20 -27.70 -2.66
C TYR A 142 12.48 -26.92 -2.32
N HIS A 143 13.19 -26.39 -3.30
CA HIS A 143 14.39 -25.59 -3.12
C HIS A 143 14.11 -24.29 -2.33
N ILE A 144 13.00 -23.63 -2.56
CA ILE A 144 12.58 -22.45 -1.79
C ILE A 144 12.24 -22.84 -0.35
N LEU A 145 11.59 -24.00 -0.16
CA LEU A 145 11.30 -24.50 1.18
C LEU A 145 12.58 -24.81 1.96
N ILE A 146 13.60 -25.40 1.31
CA ILE A 146 14.89 -25.67 1.94
C ILE A 146 15.59 -24.36 2.35
N ILE A 147 15.61 -23.35 1.49
CA ILE A 147 16.19 -22.04 1.80
C ILE A 147 15.43 -21.41 2.99
N TYR A 148 14.09 -21.45 2.98
CA TYR A 148 13.26 -20.96 4.09
C TYR A 148 13.59 -21.66 5.42
N LEU A 149 13.66 -22.99 5.45
CA LEU A 149 13.93 -23.75 6.67
C LEU A 149 15.35 -23.48 7.19
N THR A 150 16.34 -23.40 6.29
CA THR A 150 17.72 -23.04 6.64
C THR A 150 17.79 -21.66 7.26
N PHE A 151 17.09 -20.72 6.67
CA PHE A 151 17.04 -19.36 7.15
C PHE A 151 16.30 -19.24 8.49
N LEU A 152 15.21 -19.95 8.66
CA LEU A 152 14.48 -20.03 9.94
C LEU A 152 15.37 -20.61 11.06
N PHE A 153 16.16 -21.63 10.74
CA PHE A 153 17.10 -22.23 11.70
C PHE A 153 18.17 -21.20 12.15
N VAL A 154 18.78 -20.49 11.22
CA VAL A 154 19.76 -19.41 11.52
C VAL A 154 19.10 -18.32 12.36
N TRP A 155 17.88 -17.93 12.05
CA TRP A 155 17.15 -16.92 12.79
C TRP A 155 16.83 -17.34 14.23
N ILE A 156 16.39 -18.58 14.44
CA ILE A 156 16.17 -19.14 15.78
C ILE A 156 17.48 -19.15 16.58
N PHE A 157 18.60 -19.50 15.94
CA PHE A 157 19.91 -19.49 16.57
C PHE A 157 20.30 -18.07 17.01
N LEU A 158 20.21 -17.07 16.13
CA LEU A 158 20.49 -15.66 16.46
C LEU A 158 19.60 -15.14 17.59
N TYR A 159 18.30 -15.44 17.55
CA TYR A 159 17.37 -15.03 18.59
C TYR A 159 17.78 -15.58 19.97
N LYS A 160 18.19 -16.87 20.01
CA LYS A 160 18.57 -17.57 21.26
C LYS A 160 19.94 -17.14 21.81
N MET A 161 20.79 -16.49 21.02
CA MET A 161 22.07 -15.98 21.50
C MET A 161 21.92 -14.94 22.61
N VAL A 162 20.84 -14.15 22.57
CA VAL A 162 20.60 -13.10 23.58
C VAL A 162 19.45 -13.51 24.49
N LYS A 163 19.79 -13.79 25.76
CA LYS A 163 18.83 -14.23 26.78
C LYS A 163 18.63 -13.14 27.84
N LEU A 164 17.38 -13.00 28.27
CA LEU A 164 17.06 -12.16 29.42
C LEU A 164 17.48 -12.91 30.69
N LYS A 165 18.29 -12.25 31.52
CA LYS A 165 18.69 -12.81 32.83
C LYS A 165 17.53 -12.64 33.81
N ASP A 166 17.25 -13.68 34.61
CA ASP A 166 16.23 -13.60 35.65
C ASP A 166 16.73 -12.69 36.79
N GLN A 167 15.96 -11.67 37.12
CA GLN A 167 16.29 -10.67 38.15
C GLN A 167 15.02 -10.20 38.88
N LEU A 168 14.17 -11.12 39.27
CA LEU A 168 12.90 -10.85 39.97
C LEU A 168 13.02 -9.99 41.22
N SER A 169 14.19 -9.94 41.86
CA SER A 169 14.42 -9.31 43.18
C SER A 169 14.62 -7.79 43.19
N PHE A 170 14.80 -7.13 42.05
CA PHE A 170 15.25 -5.73 41.97
C PHE A 170 14.23 -4.73 41.44
N ARG A 171 12.94 -5.02 41.44
CA ARG A 171 11.90 -4.12 40.91
C ARG A 171 11.43 -3.13 42.00
N ASN A 172 11.98 -1.93 41.96
CA ASN A 172 11.62 -0.83 42.81
C ASN A 172 10.65 0.18 42.12
N LYS A 173 10.22 1.24 42.83
CA LYS A 173 9.33 2.29 42.28
C LYS A 173 9.87 2.89 40.97
N ASN A 174 11.17 3.09 40.86
CA ASN A 174 11.81 3.66 39.66
C ASN A 174 11.71 2.74 38.45
N TYR A 175 11.68 1.41 38.65
CA TYR A 175 11.43 0.45 37.57
C TYR A 175 10.03 0.64 36.99
N TYR A 176 9.00 0.75 37.81
CA TYR A 176 7.63 0.93 37.34
C TYR A 176 7.38 2.28 36.71
N LEU A 177 7.97 3.36 37.30
CA LEU A 177 7.88 4.70 36.72
C LEU A 177 8.55 4.76 35.33
N SER A 178 9.76 4.26 35.21
CA SER A 178 10.43 4.15 33.88
C SER A 178 9.65 3.31 32.89
N SER A 179 8.98 2.25 33.36
CA SER A 179 8.15 1.40 32.51
C SER A 179 6.97 2.16 31.92
N LEU A 180 6.34 3.05 32.65
CA LEU A 180 5.27 3.91 32.16
C LEU A 180 5.74 4.77 30.96
N PHE A 181 6.87 5.46 31.12
CA PHE A 181 7.45 6.26 30.04
C PHE A 181 7.83 5.42 28.82
N ILE A 182 8.40 4.24 29.04
CA ILE A 182 8.75 3.30 27.96
C ILE A 182 7.52 2.82 27.22
N CYS A 183 6.44 2.47 27.94
CA CYS A 183 5.18 2.07 27.30
C CYS A 183 4.60 3.19 26.42
N LEU A 184 4.57 4.43 26.92
CA LEU A 184 4.09 5.58 26.15
C LEU A 184 4.96 5.82 24.90
N PHE A 185 6.29 5.81 25.08
CA PHE A 185 7.23 6.01 23.99
C PHE A 185 7.10 4.90 22.91
N THR A 186 7.04 3.64 23.34
CA THR A 186 6.85 2.51 22.43
C THR A 186 5.50 2.58 21.71
N ALA A 187 4.44 3.00 22.38
CA ALA A 187 3.13 3.21 21.75
C ALA A 187 3.20 4.25 20.62
N VAL A 188 3.90 5.38 20.84
CA VAL A 188 4.12 6.41 19.81
C VAL A 188 4.90 5.82 18.63
N PHE A 189 5.98 5.07 18.88
CA PHE A 189 6.76 4.42 17.83
C PHE A 189 5.95 3.36 17.06
N CYS A 190 5.11 2.59 17.74
CA CYS A 190 4.22 1.63 17.10
C CYS A 190 3.19 2.34 16.20
N VAL A 191 2.58 3.43 16.67
CA VAL A 191 1.66 4.23 15.84
C VAL A 191 2.39 4.82 14.63
N MET A 192 3.59 5.35 14.83
CA MET A 192 4.43 5.88 13.75
C MET A 192 4.75 4.80 12.70
N GLY A 193 5.22 3.63 13.14
CA GLY A 193 5.52 2.49 12.27
C GLY A 193 4.29 1.99 11.52
N ALA A 194 3.15 1.81 12.22
CA ALA A 194 1.88 1.40 11.63
C ALA A 194 1.35 2.36 10.55
N ARG A 195 1.69 3.65 10.64
CA ARG A 195 1.34 4.68 9.66
C ARG A 195 2.37 4.83 8.53
N GLY A 196 3.52 4.16 8.64
CA GLY A 196 4.62 4.27 7.67
C GLY A 196 5.54 5.46 7.92
N GLY A 197 5.80 5.79 9.18
CA GLY A 197 6.80 6.77 9.60
C GLY A 197 6.33 8.21 9.74
N ASP A 198 5.07 8.54 9.48
CA ASP A 198 4.54 9.90 9.60
C ASP A 198 3.45 10.00 10.70
N LEU A 199 3.60 11.01 11.59
CA LEU A 199 2.64 11.33 12.64
C LEU A 199 1.69 12.47 12.27
N LYS A 200 1.86 13.14 11.13
CA LYS A 200 0.98 14.23 10.71
C LYS A 200 -0.45 13.73 10.56
N LYS A 201 -1.38 14.45 11.19
CA LYS A 201 -2.80 14.10 11.17
C LYS A 201 -3.39 14.13 9.75
N SER A 202 -2.86 14.98 8.89
CA SER A 202 -3.27 15.14 7.49
C SER A 202 -2.82 14.00 6.57
N THR A 203 -1.81 13.23 6.98
CA THR A 203 -1.28 12.12 6.17
C THR A 203 -2.08 10.85 6.45
N ARG A 204 -2.61 10.23 5.40
CA ARG A 204 -3.20 8.89 5.51
C ARG A 204 -2.13 7.83 5.80
N PRO A 205 -2.48 6.70 6.44
CA PRO A 205 -1.58 5.56 6.52
C PRO A 205 -1.15 5.09 5.14
N ILE A 206 0.11 4.66 5.01
CA ILE A 206 0.66 4.17 3.73
C ILE A 206 -0.18 3.05 3.13
N THR A 207 -0.25 3.04 1.82
CA THR A 207 -0.96 2.05 1.00
C THR A 207 -0.03 1.49 -0.08
N ILE A 208 -0.48 0.53 -0.86
CA ILE A 208 0.33 -0.13 -1.91
C ILE A 208 0.82 0.89 -2.94
N ILE A 209 -0.03 1.84 -3.34
CA ILE A 209 0.31 2.84 -4.35
C ILE A 209 1.45 3.78 -3.92
N ASP A 210 1.64 3.99 -2.60
CA ASP A 210 2.70 4.87 -2.11
C ASP A 210 4.12 4.34 -2.39
N ALA A 211 4.26 3.06 -2.77
CA ALA A 211 5.52 2.51 -3.27
C ALA A 211 5.91 3.09 -4.65
N MET A 212 4.91 3.51 -5.44
CA MET A 212 5.12 4.13 -6.75
C MET A 212 5.72 5.55 -6.67
N ASP A 213 5.58 6.23 -5.51
CA ASP A 213 6.07 7.60 -5.33
C ASP A 213 7.60 7.72 -5.46
N ASN A 214 8.32 6.62 -5.38
CA ASN A 214 9.79 6.59 -5.31
C ASN A 214 10.44 5.82 -6.46
N VAL A 215 9.68 5.48 -7.50
CA VAL A 215 10.16 4.68 -8.64
C VAL A 215 9.67 5.27 -9.97
N ASN A 216 10.49 5.12 -11.00
CA ASN A 216 10.12 5.46 -12.38
C ASN A 216 9.54 4.24 -13.11
N ASN A 217 10.02 3.04 -12.78
CA ASN A 217 9.49 1.80 -13.32
C ASN A 217 8.50 1.19 -12.31
N PRO A 218 7.23 0.97 -12.67
CA PRO A 218 6.21 0.38 -11.79
C PRO A 218 6.63 -0.93 -11.14
N GLN A 219 7.38 -1.78 -11.82
CA GLN A 219 7.86 -3.06 -11.29
C GLN A 219 8.82 -2.88 -10.10
N HIS A 220 9.56 -1.78 -10.03
CA HIS A 220 10.44 -1.49 -8.91
C HIS A 220 9.68 -1.20 -7.60
N ALA A 221 8.40 -0.81 -7.69
CA ALA A 221 7.54 -0.67 -6.51
C ALA A 221 7.37 -2.01 -5.77
N ASP A 222 7.41 -3.14 -6.49
CA ASP A 222 7.34 -4.46 -5.89
C ASP A 222 8.58 -4.82 -5.08
N ILE A 223 9.73 -4.23 -5.37
CA ILE A 223 10.92 -4.35 -4.53
C ILE A 223 10.74 -3.58 -3.21
N ILE A 224 10.12 -2.41 -3.25
CA ILE A 224 9.83 -1.58 -2.08
C ILE A 224 8.82 -2.28 -1.16
N LEU A 225 7.80 -2.91 -1.72
CA LEU A 225 6.77 -3.65 -0.99
C LEU A 225 7.32 -4.94 -0.37
N ASN A 226 6.62 -5.43 0.64
CA ASN A 226 6.79 -6.78 1.18
C ASN A 226 5.43 -7.50 1.25
N THR A 227 5.45 -8.81 1.21
CA THR A 227 4.22 -9.63 1.12
C THR A 227 3.31 -9.51 2.35
N PRO A 228 3.80 -9.53 3.60
CA PRO A 228 2.94 -9.25 4.75
C PRO A 228 2.23 -7.90 4.66
N PHE A 229 2.89 -6.85 4.15
CA PHE A 229 2.27 -5.55 3.94
C PHE A 229 1.12 -5.63 2.93
N THR A 230 1.35 -6.23 1.77
CA THR A 230 0.33 -6.31 0.71
C THR A 230 -0.87 -7.12 1.16
N ILE A 231 -0.66 -8.24 1.88
CA ILE A 231 -1.73 -9.04 2.45
C ILE A 231 -2.51 -8.23 3.49
N LEU A 232 -1.85 -7.64 4.50
CA LEU A 232 -2.50 -6.85 5.54
C LEU A 232 -3.31 -5.68 4.97
N LYS A 233 -2.85 -5.06 3.88
CA LYS A 233 -3.56 -3.96 3.22
C LYS A 233 -4.75 -4.40 2.38
N THR A 234 -4.79 -5.66 1.97
CA THR A 234 -5.85 -6.19 1.10
C THR A 234 -6.82 -7.11 1.83
N LEU A 235 -6.47 -7.63 3.01
CA LEU A 235 -7.19 -8.68 3.73
C LEU A 235 -8.70 -8.41 3.94
N PHE A 236 -9.09 -7.16 4.12
CA PHE A 236 -10.48 -6.77 4.33
C PHE A 236 -11.06 -5.94 3.19
N LYS A 237 -10.37 -5.88 2.05
CA LYS A 237 -10.79 -5.06 0.92
C LYS A 237 -11.30 -5.95 -0.20
N LYS A 238 -12.60 -5.90 -0.45
CA LYS A 238 -13.23 -6.44 -1.66
C LYS A 238 -13.40 -5.29 -2.66
N PRO A 239 -12.38 -5.02 -3.52
CA PRO A 239 -12.38 -3.82 -4.36
C PRO A 239 -13.51 -3.79 -5.38
N PHE A 240 -13.90 -4.95 -5.90
CA PHE A 240 -14.92 -5.06 -6.93
C PHE A 240 -15.93 -6.15 -6.56
N LYS A 241 -17.19 -5.74 -6.44
CA LYS A 241 -18.32 -6.66 -6.36
C LYS A 241 -18.94 -6.73 -7.76
N LEU A 242 -18.87 -7.89 -8.38
CA LEU A 242 -19.57 -8.12 -9.64
C LEU A 242 -21.10 -7.99 -9.36
N ILE A 243 -21.70 -7.02 -10.00
CA ILE A 243 -23.16 -6.82 -9.93
C ILE A 243 -23.74 -7.31 -11.24
N ASN A 244 -24.11 -8.56 -11.31
CA ASN A 244 -24.80 -9.14 -12.47
C ASN A 244 -26.28 -8.85 -12.38
N LYS A 245 -26.68 -7.63 -12.80
CA LYS A 245 -28.09 -7.24 -12.89
C LYS A 245 -28.70 -7.41 -14.29
N PHE A 246 -27.85 -7.51 -15.30
CA PHE A 246 -28.23 -7.61 -16.70
C PHE A 246 -27.43 -8.71 -17.39
N ASN A 247 -27.98 -9.36 -18.40
CA ASN A 247 -27.24 -10.26 -19.27
C ASN A 247 -26.28 -9.46 -20.18
N ASN A 248 -25.15 -10.06 -20.55
CA ASN A 248 -24.16 -9.39 -21.39
C ASN A 248 -24.75 -8.90 -22.73
N ASP A 249 -25.67 -9.65 -23.32
CA ASP A 249 -26.31 -9.29 -24.58
C ASP A 249 -27.23 -8.06 -24.43
N GLU A 250 -27.94 -7.92 -23.32
CA GLU A 250 -28.74 -6.73 -23.00
C GLU A 250 -27.84 -5.50 -22.84
N ILE A 251 -26.69 -5.66 -22.16
CA ILE A 251 -25.73 -4.56 -21.97
C ILE A 251 -25.14 -4.12 -23.30
N LEU A 252 -24.74 -5.05 -24.17
CA LEU A 252 -24.14 -4.74 -25.47
C LEU A 252 -25.14 -4.07 -26.43
N ASN A 253 -26.41 -4.43 -26.36
CA ASN A 253 -27.44 -3.86 -27.20
C ASN A 253 -27.89 -2.44 -26.76
N GLU A 254 -27.90 -2.18 -25.44
CA GLU A 254 -28.34 -0.90 -24.87
C GLU A 254 -27.20 0.12 -24.70
N LEU A 255 -25.97 -0.33 -24.46
CA LEU A 255 -24.80 0.51 -24.21
C LEU A 255 -23.85 0.52 -25.40
N ASN A 256 -24.09 1.39 -26.36
CA ASN A 256 -23.07 1.72 -27.36
C ASN A 256 -22.03 2.65 -26.72
N THR A 257 -20.99 2.07 -26.13
CA THR A 257 -19.92 2.80 -25.44
C THR A 257 -18.92 3.44 -26.40
N ILE A 258 -18.83 2.92 -27.64
CA ILE A 258 -17.95 3.46 -28.67
C ILE A 258 -18.75 4.40 -29.59
N LYS A 259 -18.50 5.68 -29.45
CA LYS A 259 -19.09 6.71 -30.31
C LYS A 259 -18.08 7.12 -31.38
N GLN A 260 -18.43 6.96 -32.65
CA GLN A 260 -17.64 7.42 -33.77
C GLN A 260 -18.05 8.86 -34.15
N TYR A 261 -17.07 9.75 -34.20
CA TYR A 261 -17.26 11.14 -34.62
C TYR A 261 -16.50 11.36 -35.93
N ASN A 262 -17.23 11.57 -37.02
CA ASN A 262 -16.67 11.85 -38.36
C ASN A 262 -16.20 13.30 -38.47
N ARG A 263 -15.43 13.80 -37.52
CA ARG A 263 -14.92 15.17 -37.61
C ARG A 263 -13.47 15.13 -38.09
N VAL A 264 -13.24 15.58 -39.30
CA VAL A 264 -11.89 15.86 -39.81
C VAL A 264 -11.41 17.13 -39.09
N LEU A 265 -10.50 16.97 -38.13
CA LEU A 265 -9.80 18.10 -37.55
C LEU A 265 -8.93 18.74 -38.67
N LYS A 266 -9.18 19.99 -39.00
CA LYS A 266 -8.41 20.74 -40.03
C LYS A 266 -7.06 21.21 -39.51
N ASP A 267 -6.83 21.19 -38.20
CA ASP A 267 -5.61 21.73 -37.58
C ASP A 267 -4.75 20.61 -36.96
N PRO A 268 -3.42 20.85 -36.94
CA PRO A 268 -2.50 19.98 -36.22
C PRO A 268 -2.91 19.87 -34.73
N SER A 269 -2.57 18.77 -34.13
CA SER A 269 -2.89 18.36 -32.78
C SER A 269 -2.88 19.48 -31.74
N PRO A 270 -4.01 19.86 -31.13
CA PRO A 270 -4.07 20.95 -30.18
C PRO A 270 -3.39 20.56 -28.85
N ASN A 271 -2.82 21.55 -28.17
CA ASN A 271 -2.42 21.36 -26.76
C ASN A 271 -3.67 21.15 -25.86
N VAL A 272 -3.59 20.24 -24.92
CA VAL A 272 -4.69 19.92 -23.99
C VAL A 272 -4.25 20.24 -22.57
N ILE A 273 -5.02 21.06 -21.87
CA ILE A 273 -4.81 21.38 -20.45
C ILE A 273 -6.07 20.98 -19.69
N ILE A 274 -5.92 20.14 -18.67
CA ILE A 274 -7.02 19.66 -17.82
C ILE A 274 -6.83 20.23 -16.41
N PHE A 275 -7.77 21.05 -15.95
CA PHE A 275 -7.82 21.57 -14.58
C PHE A 275 -8.83 20.75 -13.76
N ILE A 276 -8.36 20.04 -12.73
CA ILE A 276 -9.21 19.34 -11.76
C ILE A 276 -9.25 20.20 -10.50
N LEU A 277 -10.36 20.92 -10.31
CA LEU A 277 -10.52 21.88 -9.21
C LEU A 277 -11.16 21.19 -8.01
N GLU A 278 -10.55 21.35 -6.83
CA GLU A 278 -11.06 20.81 -5.57
C GLU A 278 -12.23 21.65 -5.02
N SER A 279 -13.23 20.97 -4.50
CA SER A 279 -14.37 21.58 -3.76
C SER A 279 -15.16 22.64 -4.53
N MET A 280 -15.20 22.56 -5.85
CA MET A 280 -15.91 23.50 -6.73
C MET A 280 -17.36 23.02 -6.99
N GLY A 281 -18.19 23.05 -5.97
CA GLY A 281 -19.60 22.71 -6.09
C GLY A 281 -20.41 23.69 -6.95
N ARG A 282 -21.40 23.18 -7.67
CA ARG A 282 -22.27 23.97 -8.56
C ARG A 282 -22.89 25.20 -7.86
N GLU A 283 -23.21 25.06 -6.57
CA GLU A 283 -23.81 26.11 -5.74
C GLU A 283 -22.99 27.40 -5.64
N TYR A 284 -21.68 27.33 -5.87
CA TYR A 284 -20.80 28.50 -5.81
C TYR A 284 -20.70 29.29 -7.13
N TRP A 285 -21.18 28.69 -8.24
CA TRP A 285 -21.07 29.32 -9.58
C TRP A 285 -22.23 30.27 -9.85
N GLY A 286 -21.93 31.51 -10.21
CA GLY A 286 -22.93 32.49 -10.62
C GLY A 286 -23.63 32.11 -11.92
N SER A 287 -22.86 31.73 -12.95
CA SER A 287 -23.36 31.32 -14.27
C SER A 287 -24.31 30.12 -14.23
N MET A 288 -24.06 29.14 -13.37
CA MET A 288 -24.85 27.91 -13.26
C MET A 288 -26.11 28.06 -12.38
N ASN A 289 -26.30 29.20 -11.72
CA ASN A 289 -27.42 29.47 -10.81
C ASN A 289 -28.26 30.66 -11.24
N LYS A 290 -28.06 31.23 -12.43
CA LYS A 290 -28.83 32.37 -12.97
C LYS A 290 -30.34 32.08 -12.94
N GLU A 291 -30.77 30.88 -13.25
CA GLU A 291 -32.18 30.48 -13.29
C GLU A 291 -32.83 30.35 -11.91
N ARG A 292 -32.05 30.14 -10.85
CA ARG A 292 -32.55 29.90 -9.49
C ARG A 292 -33.09 31.19 -8.81
N LYS A 293 -32.80 32.37 -9.38
CA LYS A 293 -33.24 33.68 -8.88
C LYS A 293 -33.03 33.88 -7.38
N ILE A 294 -31.88 33.42 -6.87
CA ILE A 294 -31.49 33.58 -5.47
C ILE A 294 -31.22 35.06 -5.23
N LYS A 295 -31.95 35.68 -4.30
CA LYS A 295 -31.83 37.08 -3.98
C LYS A 295 -30.39 37.44 -3.59
N ASP A 296 -29.86 38.49 -4.20
CA ASP A 296 -28.51 39.04 -3.95
C ASP A 296 -27.31 38.05 -4.20
N PHE A 297 -27.55 36.89 -4.82
CA PHE A 297 -26.51 35.94 -5.13
C PHE A 297 -25.84 36.29 -6.45
N LYS A 298 -24.54 36.63 -6.40
CA LYS A 298 -23.69 36.96 -7.56
C LYS A 298 -22.70 35.82 -7.94
N GLY A 299 -22.67 34.75 -7.16
CA GLY A 299 -21.65 33.68 -7.29
C GLY A 299 -20.32 34.07 -6.66
N PHE A 300 -19.47 33.07 -6.48
CA PHE A 300 -18.11 33.21 -5.91
C PHE A 300 -17.02 32.98 -6.94
N THR A 301 -17.37 32.81 -8.23
CA THR A 301 -16.47 32.40 -9.30
C THR A 301 -16.48 33.39 -10.49
N PRO A 302 -16.25 34.69 -10.27
CA PRO A 302 -16.43 35.71 -11.34
C PRO A 302 -15.58 35.44 -12.58
N PHE A 303 -14.33 34.99 -12.44
CA PHE A 303 -13.46 34.63 -13.56
C PHE A 303 -14.00 33.42 -14.33
N LEU A 304 -14.37 32.34 -13.61
CA LEU A 304 -14.91 31.11 -14.23
C LEU A 304 -16.29 31.38 -14.87
N ASP A 305 -17.08 32.25 -14.27
CA ASP A 305 -18.36 32.67 -14.83
C ASP A 305 -18.17 33.44 -16.16
N SER A 306 -17.18 34.30 -16.23
CA SER A 306 -16.81 35.00 -17.47
C SER A 306 -16.26 34.02 -18.51
N LEU A 307 -15.41 33.07 -18.10
CA LEU A 307 -14.90 32.03 -18.99
C LEU A 307 -16.02 31.16 -19.56
N ALA A 308 -17.01 30.84 -18.76
CA ALA A 308 -18.18 30.06 -19.16
C ALA A 308 -19.01 30.70 -20.27
N GLU A 309 -19.00 32.06 -20.38
CA GLU A 309 -19.71 32.79 -21.44
C GLU A 309 -19.08 32.57 -22.84
N HIS A 310 -17.81 32.16 -22.86
CA HIS A 310 -17.03 31.91 -24.08
C HIS A 310 -16.66 30.42 -24.27
N SER A 311 -17.31 29.51 -23.55
CA SER A 311 -16.94 28.11 -23.48
C SER A 311 -18.16 27.20 -23.67
N LEU A 312 -17.92 25.93 -23.97
CA LEU A 312 -18.94 24.89 -23.91
C LEU A 312 -19.14 24.47 -22.44
N VAL A 313 -20.32 24.72 -21.90
CA VAL A 313 -20.68 24.40 -20.51
C VAL A 313 -21.66 23.23 -20.48
N PHE A 314 -21.31 22.20 -19.70
CA PHE A 314 -22.18 21.03 -19.46
C PHE A 314 -23.03 21.26 -18.20
N SER A 315 -24.26 21.72 -18.37
CA SER A 315 -25.15 22.02 -17.24
C SER A 315 -25.65 20.80 -16.47
N ASN A 316 -25.65 19.63 -17.10
CA ASN A 316 -26.11 18.34 -16.55
C ASN A 316 -24.97 17.34 -16.39
N ALA A 317 -23.80 17.80 -15.96
CA ALA A 317 -22.70 16.93 -15.62
C ALA A 317 -22.86 16.35 -14.22
N PHE A 318 -22.57 15.04 -14.08
CA PHE A 318 -22.62 14.31 -12.83
C PHE A 318 -21.28 13.66 -12.52
N ALA A 319 -20.80 13.83 -11.29
CA ALA A 319 -19.62 13.14 -10.83
C ALA A 319 -19.91 11.68 -10.51
N THR A 320 -18.97 10.78 -10.79
CA THR A 320 -19.08 9.36 -10.45
C THR A 320 -18.89 9.11 -8.95
N SER A 321 -18.33 10.06 -8.21
CA SER A 321 -18.09 9.97 -6.76
C SER A 321 -18.16 11.34 -6.08
N ARG A 322 -18.27 11.30 -4.75
CA ARG A 322 -18.23 12.46 -3.85
C ARG A 322 -16.87 12.74 -3.23
N LYS A 323 -15.82 11.97 -3.58
CA LYS A 323 -14.49 12.09 -2.98
C LYS A 323 -13.46 12.37 -4.06
N SER A 324 -12.59 13.33 -3.83
CA SER A 324 -11.51 13.75 -4.75
C SER A 324 -10.57 12.61 -5.15
N ILE A 325 -10.31 11.68 -4.24
CA ILE A 325 -9.46 10.51 -4.50
C ILE A 325 -9.99 9.61 -5.64
N HIS A 326 -11.26 9.69 -5.99
CA HIS A 326 -11.86 8.98 -7.11
C HIS A 326 -11.81 9.77 -8.43
N ALA A 327 -11.65 11.09 -8.34
CA ALA A 327 -11.76 11.97 -9.51
C ALA A 327 -10.69 11.71 -10.55
N MET A 328 -9.43 11.61 -10.14
CA MET A 328 -8.31 11.44 -11.07
C MET A 328 -8.39 10.15 -11.89
N PRO A 329 -8.63 8.95 -11.29
CA PRO A 329 -8.87 7.73 -12.06
C PRO A 329 -10.08 7.81 -13.01
N SER A 330 -11.16 8.46 -12.58
CA SER A 330 -12.36 8.61 -13.41
C SER A 330 -12.16 9.55 -14.59
N ILE A 331 -11.49 10.67 -14.39
CA ILE A 331 -11.29 11.70 -15.44
C ILE A 331 -10.22 11.25 -16.43
N LEU A 332 -9.08 10.72 -15.97
CA LEU A 332 -7.93 10.44 -16.83
C LEU A 332 -7.98 9.05 -17.47
N ALA A 333 -8.60 8.08 -16.80
CA ALA A 333 -8.63 6.68 -17.25
C ALA A 333 -10.03 6.10 -17.41
N GLY A 334 -11.09 6.90 -17.21
CA GLY A 334 -12.47 6.43 -17.35
C GLY A 334 -12.89 5.37 -16.33
N ILE A 335 -12.13 5.19 -15.24
CA ILE A 335 -12.42 4.16 -14.22
C ILE A 335 -13.61 4.62 -13.38
N PRO A 336 -14.72 3.85 -13.35
CA PRO A 336 -15.88 4.21 -12.54
C PRO A 336 -15.52 4.23 -11.04
N SER A 337 -16.25 5.02 -10.28
CA SER A 337 -16.08 5.05 -8.83
C SER A 337 -16.73 3.82 -8.19
N PHE A 338 -15.97 3.15 -7.35
CA PHE A 338 -16.41 2.03 -6.54
C PHE A 338 -16.52 2.44 -5.07
N GLU A 339 -16.86 1.48 -4.20
CA GLU A 339 -16.96 1.70 -2.76
C GLU A 339 -15.62 2.20 -2.16
N ILE A 340 -14.50 1.68 -2.68
CA ILE A 340 -13.15 2.18 -2.39
C ILE A 340 -12.52 2.81 -3.64
N SER A 341 -11.64 3.80 -3.43
CA SER A 341 -10.96 4.44 -4.55
C SER A 341 -10.02 3.47 -5.28
N TYR A 342 -9.91 3.58 -6.60
CA TYR A 342 -9.00 2.78 -7.40
C TYR A 342 -7.56 2.80 -6.87
N THR A 343 -7.04 3.99 -6.49
CA THR A 343 -5.70 4.16 -5.91
C THR A 343 -5.50 3.42 -4.59
N SER A 344 -6.57 2.98 -3.94
CA SER A 344 -6.52 2.16 -2.71
C SER A 344 -6.75 0.68 -2.96
N THR A 345 -6.98 0.28 -4.22
CA THR A 345 -7.19 -1.12 -4.59
C THR A 345 -5.87 -1.86 -4.80
N PRO A 346 -5.88 -3.19 -4.80
CA PRO A 346 -4.73 -4.00 -5.19
C PRO A 346 -4.24 -3.74 -6.63
N TYR A 347 -5.13 -3.28 -7.49
CA TYR A 347 -4.86 -3.06 -8.93
C TYR A 347 -4.23 -1.71 -9.24
N SER A 348 -4.06 -0.86 -8.24
CA SER A 348 -3.59 0.53 -8.41
C SER A 348 -2.21 0.69 -9.06
N LYS A 349 -1.40 -0.37 -9.11
CA LYS A 349 -0.07 -0.38 -9.75
C LYS A 349 -0.11 -0.85 -11.21
N GLN A 350 -1.23 -1.43 -11.65
CA GLN A 350 -1.31 -1.94 -13.01
C GLN A 350 -1.28 -0.78 -14.01
N LYS A 351 -0.55 -0.98 -15.11
CA LYS A 351 -0.57 -0.06 -16.22
C LYS A 351 -1.98 -0.05 -16.82
N ILE A 352 -2.55 1.13 -16.96
CA ILE A 352 -3.88 1.33 -17.51
C ILE A 352 -3.81 2.22 -18.72
N GLU A 353 -4.68 1.94 -19.69
CA GLU A 353 -4.91 2.86 -20.79
C GLU A 353 -5.65 4.09 -20.29
N SER A 354 -5.16 5.26 -20.69
CA SER A 354 -5.64 6.54 -20.21
C SER A 354 -5.50 7.60 -21.31
N ILE A 355 -6.14 8.76 -21.13
CA ILE A 355 -5.91 9.89 -22.05
C ILE A 355 -4.43 10.29 -22.07
N VAL A 356 -3.69 10.06 -20.98
CA VAL A 356 -2.25 10.35 -20.87
C VAL A 356 -1.45 9.36 -21.71
N SER A 357 -1.68 8.05 -21.57
CA SER A 357 -0.99 7.02 -22.35
C SER A 357 -1.31 7.14 -23.87
N ILE A 358 -2.55 7.48 -24.21
CA ILE A 358 -2.95 7.74 -25.61
C ILE A 358 -2.21 8.97 -26.14
N ALA A 359 -2.15 10.08 -25.39
CA ALA A 359 -1.42 11.26 -25.78
C ALA A 359 0.09 10.99 -25.99
N ASN A 360 0.70 10.23 -25.06
CA ASN A 360 2.10 9.80 -25.19
C ASN A 360 2.34 8.96 -26.46
N SER A 361 1.38 8.09 -26.84
CA SER A 361 1.47 7.31 -28.07
C SER A 361 1.35 8.13 -29.37
N MET A 362 0.89 9.37 -29.25
CA MET A 362 0.77 10.38 -30.31
C MET A 362 1.88 11.43 -30.25
N ASP A 363 2.98 11.16 -29.56
CA ASP A 363 4.15 12.05 -29.39
C ASP A 363 3.87 13.36 -28.65
N TYR A 364 2.81 13.43 -27.82
CA TYR A 364 2.60 14.54 -26.90
C TYR A 364 3.54 14.45 -25.70
N ASN A 365 4.05 15.59 -25.25
CA ASN A 365 4.69 15.71 -23.94
C ASN A 365 3.61 15.85 -22.87
N THR A 366 3.53 14.91 -21.95
CA THR A 366 2.57 14.94 -20.86
C THR A 366 3.21 15.37 -19.54
N SER A 367 2.52 16.18 -18.77
CA SER A 367 2.98 16.65 -17.45
C SER A 367 1.82 16.67 -16.46
N PHE A 368 2.09 16.27 -15.22
CA PHE A 368 1.14 16.28 -14.13
C PHE A 368 1.61 17.21 -13.01
N PHE A 369 0.76 18.15 -12.61
CA PHE A 369 1.02 19.09 -11.52
C PHE A 369 -0.02 18.90 -10.43
N HIS A 370 0.42 18.90 -9.15
CA HIS A 370 -0.45 18.71 -8.01
C HIS A 370 -0.15 19.75 -6.93
N GLY A 371 -1.18 20.48 -6.49
CA GLY A 371 -1.07 21.56 -5.50
C GLY A 371 -0.96 21.10 -4.04
N ALA A 372 -0.68 19.82 -3.78
CA ALA A 372 -0.52 19.25 -2.44
C ALA A 372 0.83 18.52 -2.30
N SER A 373 1.13 18.03 -1.10
CA SER A 373 2.34 17.24 -0.86
C SER A 373 2.36 15.99 -1.73
N ASN A 374 3.53 15.63 -2.26
CA ASN A 374 3.73 14.40 -3.02
C ASN A 374 3.21 13.19 -2.24
N GLY A 375 2.58 12.26 -2.95
CA GLY A 375 1.94 11.07 -2.35
C GLY A 375 0.56 11.32 -1.75
N SER A 376 0.08 12.57 -1.68
CA SER A 376 -1.29 12.86 -1.23
C SER A 376 -2.31 12.12 -2.08
N MET A 377 -3.24 11.39 -1.43
CA MET A 377 -4.28 10.56 -2.07
C MET A 377 -3.75 9.49 -3.04
N GLY A 378 -2.42 9.24 -3.08
CA GLY A 378 -1.77 8.33 -4.03
C GLY A 378 -1.73 8.85 -5.47
N PHE A 379 -1.89 10.15 -5.68
CA PHE A 379 -1.95 10.73 -7.03
C PHE A 379 -0.62 10.67 -7.75
N LEU A 380 0.50 10.89 -7.06
CA LEU A 380 1.82 10.74 -7.68
C LEU A 380 2.04 9.30 -8.16
N GLY A 381 1.79 8.31 -7.28
CA GLY A 381 1.92 6.91 -7.66
C GLY A 381 0.99 6.52 -8.80
N PHE A 382 -0.26 7.01 -8.80
CA PHE A 382 -1.20 6.75 -9.87
C PHE A 382 -0.76 7.41 -11.19
N SER A 383 -0.27 8.65 -11.17
CA SER A 383 0.22 9.32 -12.39
C SER A 383 1.39 8.58 -13.04
N ASN A 384 2.20 7.87 -12.25
CA ASN A 384 3.30 7.04 -12.75
C ASN A 384 2.83 5.74 -13.45
N THR A 385 1.54 5.39 -13.36
CA THR A 385 0.95 4.22 -14.04
C THR A 385 0.28 4.59 -15.36
N LEU A 386 0.10 5.88 -15.64
CA LEU A 386 -0.56 6.39 -16.84
C LEU A 386 0.44 6.58 -17.99
#